data_7475eac39e45b687f523aba778fba192
#
_entry.id   7475eac39e45b687f523aba778fba192
#
_cell.length_a   1.000
_cell.length_b   1.000
_cell.length_c   1.000
_cell.angle_alpha   90.00
_cell.angle_beta   90.00
_cell.angle_gamma   90.00
#
_symmetry.space_group_name_H-M   'P 1'
#
loop_
_entity.id
_entity.type
_entity.pdbx_description
1 polymer ?
#
loop_
_entity_poly.entity_id
_entity_poly.type
_entity_poly.pdbx_seq_one_letter_code
_entity_poly.pdbx_strand_id
1 'polypeptide(L)'
;INRAFPGDVNGDTTKQIAGTLFDRIKGYSYGIHFASFYMPGDFIPHVKMMDTGFQSASLANLFGLQYVVIRKPKPMDTVTLNYNWQMNGTNAFSIYTNSTDMIDEKSARQAVSSVLRFLTRMGILKYNNHSGYIASVINEFDLMAVKTYDAGFYKRLKEPGDPVYHGELIAQILDPCEGTVKSEIISQTDGIAVSYTHLRAHETTLHLV
;
A
#
# COMPACT_ATOMS: atom_id res chain seq x y z
N ILE A 1 -0.24 16.93 1.33
CA ILE A 1 1.17 17.33 1.16
C ILE A 1 1.97 16.36 0.29
N ASN A 2 1.69 15.03 0.34
CA ASN A 2 2.45 14.02 -0.42
C ASN A 2 2.42 14.18 -1.96
N ARG A 3 1.59 15.06 -2.50
CA ARG A 3 1.52 15.39 -3.93
C ARG A 3 2.04 16.80 -4.24
N ALA A 4 2.89 17.35 -3.39
CA ALA A 4 3.47 18.68 -3.54
C ALA A 4 5.00 18.67 -3.54
N PHE A 5 5.64 17.47 -3.52
CA PHE A 5 7.10 17.36 -3.53
C PHE A 5 7.67 17.51 -4.96
N PRO A 6 8.90 18.08 -5.10
CA PRO A 6 9.83 18.46 -4.02
C PRO A 6 9.47 19.77 -3.30
N GLY A 7 8.39 20.42 -3.68
CA GLY A 7 7.96 21.71 -3.16
C GLY A 7 8.48 22.90 -3.98
N ASP A 8 8.03 24.08 -3.58
CA ASP A 8 8.45 25.38 -4.16
C ASP A 8 8.30 26.46 -3.11
N VAL A 9 9.40 27.15 -2.79
CA VAL A 9 9.41 28.23 -1.78
C VAL A 9 8.58 29.45 -2.19
N ASN A 10 8.33 29.62 -3.49
CA ASN A 10 7.51 30.69 -4.05
C ASN A 10 6.09 30.22 -4.43
N GLY A 11 5.77 28.94 -4.17
CA GLY A 11 4.47 28.38 -4.46
C GLY A 11 3.40 28.68 -3.41
N ASP A 12 2.28 27.98 -3.50
CA ASP A 12 1.26 28.00 -2.45
C ASP A 12 1.79 27.43 -1.12
N THR A 13 1.03 27.64 -0.03
CA THR A 13 1.43 27.20 1.33
C THR A 13 1.82 25.72 1.39
N THR A 14 1.09 24.86 0.66
CA THR A 14 1.37 23.41 0.65
C THR A 14 2.72 23.12 0.01
N LYS A 15 3.05 23.80 -1.09
CA LYS A 15 4.35 23.65 -1.77
C LYS A 15 5.49 24.23 -0.95
N GLN A 16 5.28 25.35 -0.26
CA GLN A 16 6.27 25.94 0.65
C GLN A 16 6.59 24.98 1.81
N ILE A 17 5.56 24.39 2.43
CA ILE A 17 5.76 23.39 3.50
C ILE A 17 6.49 22.16 2.95
N ALA A 18 6.08 21.65 1.78
CA ALA A 18 6.72 20.50 1.16
C ALA A 18 8.20 20.77 0.84
N GLY A 19 8.53 21.94 0.29
CA GLY A 19 9.91 22.36 -0.02
C GLY A 19 10.77 22.46 1.23
N THR A 20 10.28 23.15 2.27
CA THR A 20 10.98 23.28 3.54
C THR A 20 11.24 21.91 4.20
N LEU A 21 10.24 21.01 4.15
CA LEU A 21 10.41 19.66 4.67
C LEU A 21 11.43 18.87 3.83
N PHE A 22 11.31 18.91 2.50
CA PHE A 22 12.17 18.15 1.60
C PHE A 22 13.65 18.59 1.73
N ASP A 23 13.91 19.87 1.85
CA ASP A 23 15.27 20.39 2.06
C ASP A 23 15.94 19.84 3.32
N ARG A 24 15.16 19.52 4.34
CA ARG A 24 15.67 18.94 5.60
C ARG A 24 15.88 17.42 5.54
N ILE A 25 15.15 16.73 4.68
CA ILE A 25 15.14 15.26 4.63
C ILE A 25 15.78 14.69 3.36
N LYS A 26 16.18 15.49 2.39
CA LYS A 26 16.98 15.06 1.24
C LYS A 26 18.42 14.76 1.66
N GLY A 27 19.09 13.90 0.91
CA GLY A 27 20.52 13.58 1.12
C GLY A 27 20.78 12.49 2.17
N TYR A 28 19.77 11.91 2.79
CA TYR A 28 19.92 10.72 3.61
C TYR A 28 19.98 9.48 2.73
N SER A 29 20.70 8.43 3.19
CA SER A 29 20.83 7.17 2.45
C SER A 29 19.52 6.40 2.35
N TYR A 30 18.66 6.50 3.37
CA TYR A 30 17.39 5.79 3.48
C TYR A 30 16.28 6.74 3.89
N GLY A 31 15.16 6.66 3.19
CA GLY A 31 13.92 7.37 3.50
C GLY A 31 12.77 6.38 3.74
N ILE A 32 12.18 6.44 4.91
CA ILE A 32 11.04 5.58 5.28
C ILE A 32 9.90 6.48 5.72
N HIS A 33 8.73 6.32 5.11
CA HIS A 33 7.54 7.00 5.59
C HIS A 33 6.36 6.04 5.71
N PHE A 34 5.51 6.28 6.69
CA PHE A 34 4.22 5.63 6.79
C PHE A 34 3.25 6.31 5.85
N ALA A 35 2.58 5.54 5.03
CA ALA A 35 1.65 6.01 4.04
C ALA A 35 0.28 5.35 4.22
N SER A 36 -0.75 6.04 3.74
CA SER A 36 -2.11 5.52 3.67
C SER A 36 -2.63 5.67 2.25
N PHE A 37 -3.60 4.84 1.89
CA PHE A 37 -4.34 5.04 0.64
C PHE A 37 -5.26 6.26 0.78
N TYR A 38 -5.55 6.92 -0.33
CA TYR A 38 -6.42 8.09 -0.37
C TYR A 38 -7.92 7.73 -0.37
N MET A 39 -8.22 6.44 -0.58
CA MET A 39 -9.59 5.91 -0.54
C MET A 39 -9.78 5.07 0.72
N PRO A 40 -10.96 5.12 1.35
CA PRO A 40 -11.31 4.20 2.41
C PRO A 40 -11.25 2.75 1.92
N GLY A 41 -10.73 1.87 2.77
CA GLY A 41 -10.62 0.45 2.44
C GLY A 41 -9.67 -0.31 3.34
N ASP A 42 -9.65 -1.62 3.10
CA ASP A 42 -8.77 -2.56 3.78
C ASP A 42 -7.77 -3.15 2.79
N PHE A 43 -6.53 -3.27 3.24
CA PHE A 43 -5.38 -3.63 2.39
C PHE A 43 -4.48 -4.61 3.12
N ILE A 44 -3.71 -5.40 2.41
CA ILE A 44 -2.62 -6.14 3.02
C ILE A 44 -1.53 -5.17 3.50
N PRO A 45 -0.96 -5.34 4.71
CA PRO A 45 0.20 -4.58 5.14
C PRO A 45 1.41 -4.90 4.26
N HIS A 46 2.03 -3.86 3.67
CA HIS A 46 3.14 -4.07 2.75
C HIS A 46 4.14 -2.91 2.74
N VAL A 47 5.34 -3.19 2.24
CA VAL A 47 6.29 -2.16 1.83
C VAL A 47 6.08 -1.87 0.36
N LYS A 48 5.94 -0.61 0.01
CA LYS A 48 5.86 -0.16 -1.38
C LYS A 48 7.11 0.59 -1.77
N MET A 49 7.62 0.27 -2.94
CA MET A 49 8.71 1.00 -3.58
C MET A 49 8.37 1.29 -5.06
N MET A 50 9.00 2.32 -5.59
CA MET A 50 8.94 2.59 -7.03
C MET A 50 10.16 2.01 -7.72
N ASP A 51 9.95 1.36 -8.84
CA ASP A 51 11.00 0.88 -9.73
C ASP A 51 11.44 2.03 -10.65
N THR A 52 12.39 2.82 -10.17
CA THR A 52 13.02 3.90 -10.94
C THR A 52 14.37 3.47 -11.53
N GLY A 53 14.79 2.21 -11.28
CA GLY A 53 16.13 1.72 -11.59
C GLY A 53 17.20 2.14 -10.58
N PHE A 54 16.88 3.00 -9.62
CA PHE A 54 17.85 3.50 -8.62
C PHE A 54 18.08 2.52 -7.48
N GLN A 55 17.03 1.88 -6.97
CA GLN A 55 17.13 1.01 -5.79
C GLN A 55 16.71 -0.43 -6.06
N SER A 56 17.27 -1.36 -5.27
CA SER A 56 16.97 -2.78 -5.38
C SER A 56 15.78 -3.21 -4.52
N ALA A 57 14.93 -4.08 -5.05
CA ALA A 57 13.84 -4.72 -4.32
C ALA A 57 14.33 -5.54 -3.11
N SER A 58 15.58 -6.02 -3.13
CA SER A 58 16.17 -6.77 -2.00
C SER A 58 16.21 -5.97 -0.71
N LEU A 59 16.37 -4.64 -0.78
CA LEU A 59 16.32 -3.78 0.41
C LEU A 59 14.93 -3.77 1.05
N ALA A 60 13.86 -3.85 0.26
CA ALA A 60 12.50 -3.90 0.78
C ALA A 60 12.22 -5.20 1.58
N ASN A 61 12.88 -6.32 1.26
CA ASN A 61 12.78 -7.55 2.02
C ASN A 61 13.34 -7.43 3.44
N LEU A 62 14.22 -6.48 3.70
CA LEU A 62 14.81 -6.27 5.02
C LEU A 62 13.79 -5.80 6.06
N PHE A 63 12.65 -5.26 5.64
CA PHE A 63 11.55 -4.91 6.53
C PHE A 63 10.87 -6.15 7.14
N GLY A 64 10.94 -7.31 6.48
CA GLY A 64 10.33 -8.56 6.95
C GLY A 64 8.81 -8.51 7.04
N LEU A 65 8.15 -7.65 6.24
CA LEU A 65 6.72 -7.74 5.97
C LEU A 65 6.46 -8.85 4.96
N GLN A 66 5.24 -9.38 4.95
CA GLN A 66 4.87 -10.50 4.09
C GLN A 66 4.85 -10.14 2.61
N TYR A 67 4.61 -8.86 2.30
CA TYR A 67 4.47 -8.39 0.92
C TYR A 67 5.32 -7.16 0.64
N VAL A 68 5.90 -7.13 -0.56
CA VAL A 68 6.57 -5.97 -1.16
C VAL A 68 5.87 -5.65 -2.47
N VAL A 69 5.32 -4.45 -2.59
CA VAL A 69 4.67 -3.99 -3.81
C VAL A 69 5.63 -3.12 -4.60
N ILE A 70 5.91 -3.52 -5.84
CA ILE A 70 6.78 -2.78 -6.76
C ILE A 70 5.94 -2.21 -7.90
N ARG A 71 6.14 -0.93 -8.17
CA ARG A 71 5.42 -0.24 -9.22
C ARG A 71 6.33 0.68 -10.02
N LYS A 72 6.18 0.69 -11.34
CA LYS A 72 6.81 1.72 -12.18
C LYS A 72 6.18 3.08 -11.91
N PRO A 73 6.99 4.16 -11.83
CA PRO A 73 6.46 5.50 -11.64
C PRO A 73 5.50 5.91 -12.77
N LYS A 74 4.37 6.50 -12.40
CA LYS A 74 3.45 7.17 -13.34
C LYS A 74 3.69 8.68 -13.29
N PRO A 75 3.24 9.48 -14.28
CA PRO A 75 3.43 10.93 -14.26
C PRO A 75 2.96 11.61 -12.96
N MET A 76 1.87 11.11 -12.36
CA MET A 76 1.35 11.62 -11.09
C MET A 76 2.26 11.32 -9.87
N ASP A 77 3.20 10.39 -9.99
CA ASP A 77 4.10 10.04 -8.90
C ASP A 77 5.27 11.00 -8.77
N THR A 78 5.60 11.75 -9.83
CA THR A 78 6.72 12.70 -9.86
C THR A 78 6.64 13.80 -8.80
N VAL A 79 5.45 14.05 -8.27
CA VAL A 79 5.20 15.00 -7.19
C VAL A 79 5.09 14.37 -5.80
N THR A 80 5.43 13.08 -5.67
CA THR A 80 5.38 12.37 -4.38
C THR A 80 6.73 12.39 -3.67
N LEU A 81 6.70 12.29 -2.33
CA LEU A 81 7.90 12.24 -1.50
C LEU A 81 8.82 11.07 -1.89
N ASN A 82 8.26 9.86 -2.05
CA ASN A 82 9.04 8.67 -2.37
C ASN A 82 9.80 8.82 -3.69
N TYR A 83 9.15 9.31 -4.74
CA TYR A 83 9.79 9.56 -6.03
C TYR A 83 10.93 10.58 -5.92
N ASN A 84 10.66 11.71 -5.29
CA ASN A 84 11.65 12.78 -5.16
C ASN A 84 12.84 12.37 -4.28
N TRP A 85 12.65 11.56 -3.26
CA TRP A 85 13.74 10.96 -2.51
C TRP A 85 14.66 10.12 -3.42
N GLN A 86 14.07 9.23 -4.24
CA GLN A 86 14.86 8.39 -5.15
C GLN A 86 15.62 9.23 -6.18
N MET A 87 14.98 10.26 -6.74
CA MET A 87 15.64 11.16 -7.70
C MET A 87 16.77 11.97 -7.06
N ASN A 88 16.80 12.09 -5.73
CA ASN A 88 17.87 12.72 -4.97
C ASN A 88 18.82 11.71 -4.27
N GLY A 89 18.84 10.47 -4.73
CA GLY A 89 19.81 9.46 -4.27
C GLY A 89 19.46 8.77 -2.95
N THR A 90 18.22 8.89 -2.46
CA THR A 90 17.74 8.22 -1.24
C THR A 90 17.00 6.92 -1.58
N ASN A 91 17.37 5.80 -0.96
CA ASN A 91 16.58 4.57 -1.03
C ASN A 91 15.27 4.76 -0.25
N ALA A 92 14.15 4.88 -0.95
CA ALA A 92 12.90 5.33 -0.38
C ALA A 92 11.85 4.21 -0.31
N PHE A 93 11.21 4.06 0.85
CA PHE A 93 10.20 3.05 1.13
C PHE A 93 8.96 3.67 1.76
N SER A 94 7.79 3.22 1.32
CA SER A 94 6.51 3.57 1.91
C SER A 94 5.94 2.35 2.60
N ILE A 95 5.60 2.45 3.89
CA ILE A 95 4.97 1.38 4.64
C ILE A 95 3.48 1.65 4.71
N TYR A 96 2.69 0.71 4.24
CA TYR A 96 1.23 0.74 4.27
C TYR A 96 0.71 -0.20 5.34
N THR A 97 -0.30 0.23 6.08
CA THR A 97 -1.03 -0.54 7.08
C THR A 97 -2.30 -1.14 6.51
N ASN A 98 -3.05 -1.89 7.32
CA ASN A 98 -4.20 -2.65 6.88
C ASN A 98 -5.40 -1.76 6.51
N SER A 99 -5.85 -0.89 7.42
CA SER A 99 -7.06 -0.08 7.24
C SER A 99 -6.75 1.41 7.10
N THR A 100 -7.62 2.14 6.39
CA THR A 100 -7.45 3.58 6.18
C THR A 100 -8.40 4.44 6.99
N ASP A 101 -9.47 3.88 7.54
CA ASP A 101 -10.57 4.60 8.20
C ASP A 101 -10.69 4.28 9.70
N MET A 102 -9.88 3.34 10.20
CA MET A 102 -9.82 3.02 11.63
C MET A 102 -8.38 2.85 12.11
N ILE A 103 -8.18 2.95 13.43
CA ILE A 103 -6.89 2.64 14.07
C ILE A 103 -6.80 1.12 14.24
N ASP A 104 -5.93 0.49 13.45
CA ASP A 104 -5.58 -0.92 13.60
C ASP A 104 -4.24 -1.04 14.33
N GLU A 105 -4.32 -1.25 15.65
CA GLU A 105 -3.12 -1.39 16.48
C GLU A 105 -2.22 -2.56 16.07
N LYS A 106 -2.79 -3.65 15.55
CA LYS A 106 -2.03 -4.83 15.13
C LYS A 106 -1.11 -4.48 13.96
N SER A 107 -1.66 -3.86 12.91
CA SER A 107 -0.86 -3.47 11.75
C SER A 107 0.07 -2.30 12.06
N ALA A 108 -0.31 -1.38 12.96
CA ALA A 108 0.58 -0.33 13.44
C ALA A 108 1.82 -0.89 14.14
N ARG A 109 1.64 -1.86 15.07
CA ARG A 109 2.76 -2.56 15.72
C ARG A 109 3.61 -3.33 14.71
N GLN A 110 2.98 -3.96 13.73
CA GLN A 110 3.69 -4.67 12.65
C GLN A 110 4.54 -3.69 11.81
N ALA A 111 4.00 -2.51 11.49
CA ALA A 111 4.71 -1.47 10.76
C ALA A 111 5.94 -0.96 11.56
N VAL A 112 5.78 -0.65 12.85
CA VAL A 112 6.90 -0.26 13.73
C VAL A 112 7.95 -1.37 13.80
N SER A 113 7.53 -2.62 14.03
CA SER A 113 8.44 -3.77 14.08
C SER A 113 9.19 -3.97 12.78
N SER A 114 8.58 -3.66 11.63
CA SER A 114 9.23 -3.76 10.33
C SER A 114 10.35 -2.74 10.16
N VAL A 115 10.14 -1.50 10.62
CA VAL A 115 11.19 -0.48 10.62
C VAL A 115 12.35 -0.87 11.52
N LEU A 116 12.07 -1.36 12.73
CA LEU A 116 13.11 -1.82 13.65
C LEU A 116 13.92 -2.99 13.07
N ARG A 117 13.26 -3.93 12.36
CA ARG A 117 13.96 -5.00 11.62
C ARG A 117 14.87 -4.46 10.54
N PHE A 118 14.36 -3.54 9.72
CA PHE A 118 15.15 -2.89 8.67
C PHE A 118 16.41 -2.24 9.26
N LEU A 119 16.26 -1.41 10.29
CA LEU A 119 17.38 -0.73 10.95
C LEU A 119 18.38 -1.71 11.56
N THR A 120 17.89 -2.81 12.15
CA THR A 120 18.74 -3.86 12.72
C THR A 120 19.53 -4.61 11.64
N ARG A 121 18.87 -4.99 10.56
CA ARG A 121 19.50 -5.71 9.43
C ARG A 121 20.50 -4.85 8.66
N MET A 122 20.27 -3.54 8.64
CA MET A 122 21.21 -2.56 8.08
C MET A 122 22.39 -2.23 9.04
N GLY A 123 22.41 -2.80 10.24
CA GLY A 123 23.46 -2.53 11.24
C GLY A 123 23.38 -1.14 11.87
N ILE A 124 22.27 -0.41 11.67
CA ILE A 124 22.08 0.94 12.22
C ILE A 124 21.66 0.88 13.69
N LEU A 125 20.84 -0.12 14.05
CA LEU A 125 20.31 -0.32 15.39
C LEU A 125 20.57 -1.74 15.86
N LYS A 126 20.95 -1.91 17.12
CA LYS A 126 20.98 -3.22 17.77
C LYS A 126 19.69 -3.42 18.56
N TYR A 127 18.76 -4.18 18.00
CA TYR A 127 17.46 -4.45 18.61
C TYR A 127 17.09 -5.92 18.41
N ASN A 128 16.62 -6.58 19.48
CA ASN A 128 16.17 -7.97 19.40
C ASN A 128 14.72 -8.01 18.94
N ASN A 129 14.49 -8.47 17.73
CA ASN A 129 13.18 -8.62 17.14
C ASN A 129 13.07 -9.97 16.40
N HIS A 130 11.86 -10.52 16.25
CA HIS A 130 11.70 -11.74 15.46
C HIS A 130 12.04 -11.48 13.98
N SER A 131 12.43 -12.55 13.26
CA SER A 131 12.97 -12.44 11.90
C SER A 131 11.97 -11.88 10.87
N GLY A 132 10.66 -11.92 11.13
CA GLY A 132 9.64 -11.53 10.14
C GLY A 132 9.54 -12.55 9.00
N TYR A 133 9.04 -12.09 7.87
CA TYR A 133 8.80 -12.91 6.68
C TYR A 133 9.87 -12.70 5.61
N ILE A 134 10.03 -13.68 4.72
CA ILE A 134 10.59 -13.49 3.39
C ILE A 134 9.40 -13.00 2.54
N ALA A 135 9.51 -11.79 1.98
CA ALA A 135 8.38 -11.18 1.32
C ALA A 135 8.10 -11.79 -0.05
N SER A 136 6.82 -11.99 -0.34
CA SER A 136 6.34 -12.17 -1.70
C SER A 136 6.34 -10.81 -2.41
N VAL A 137 6.92 -10.76 -3.61
CA VAL A 137 6.95 -9.54 -4.43
C VAL A 137 5.71 -9.51 -5.31
N ILE A 138 4.96 -8.41 -5.21
CA ILE A 138 3.78 -8.15 -6.03
C ILE A 138 4.13 -7.01 -7.00
N ASN A 139 4.04 -7.26 -8.29
CA ASN A 139 4.16 -6.21 -9.29
C ASN A 139 2.78 -5.65 -9.63
N GLU A 140 2.71 -4.37 -9.98
CA GLU A 140 1.43 -3.74 -10.35
C GLU A 140 0.70 -4.48 -11.49
N PHE A 141 1.45 -5.13 -12.37
CA PHE A 141 0.88 -5.87 -13.52
C PHE A 141 0.25 -7.21 -13.12
N ASP A 142 0.58 -7.73 -11.95
CA ASP A 142 0.03 -8.99 -11.43
C ASP A 142 -1.34 -8.77 -10.77
N LEU A 143 -1.72 -7.49 -10.53
CA LEU A 143 -2.96 -7.13 -9.87
C LEU A 143 -4.15 -7.22 -10.83
N MET A 144 -5.11 -8.07 -10.52
CA MET A 144 -6.39 -8.15 -11.21
C MET A 144 -7.45 -7.38 -10.42
N ALA A 145 -8.14 -6.44 -11.08
CA ALA A 145 -9.24 -5.69 -10.50
C ALA A 145 -10.57 -6.40 -10.77
N VAL A 146 -11.26 -6.82 -9.72
CA VAL A 146 -12.64 -7.35 -9.81
C VAL A 146 -13.60 -6.24 -9.41
N LYS A 147 -14.56 -5.94 -10.29
CA LYS A 147 -15.54 -4.87 -10.11
C LYS A 147 -16.96 -5.43 -10.06
N THR A 148 -17.82 -4.81 -9.25
CA THR A 148 -19.25 -5.03 -9.32
C THR A 148 -19.91 -3.97 -10.19
N TYR A 149 -20.97 -4.34 -10.87
CA TYR A 149 -21.83 -3.44 -11.67
C TYR A 149 -23.20 -3.22 -11.03
N ASP A 150 -23.48 -3.94 -9.94
CA ASP A 150 -24.72 -3.81 -9.20
C ASP A 150 -24.56 -2.90 -8.00
N ALA A 151 -25.55 -2.02 -7.78
CA ALA A 151 -25.66 -1.22 -6.58
C ALA A 151 -26.35 -2.01 -5.46
N GLY A 152 -25.84 -1.89 -4.23
CA GLY A 152 -26.38 -2.56 -3.06
C GLY A 152 -25.43 -2.52 -1.88
N PHE A 153 -25.74 -3.27 -0.83
CA PHE A 153 -24.80 -3.46 0.28
C PHE A 153 -23.73 -4.51 -0.10
N TYR A 154 -22.47 -4.10 -0.02
CA TYR A 154 -21.36 -4.98 -0.24
C TYR A 154 -21.10 -5.85 1.00
N LYS A 155 -21.26 -7.16 0.84
CA LYS A 155 -20.94 -8.15 1.86
C LYS A 155 -19.66 -8.89 1.48
N ARG A 156 -18.58 -8.61 2.20
CA ARG A 156 -17.28 -9.26 2.02
C ARG A 156 -17.31 -10.68 2.60
N LEU A 157 -16.69 -11.63 1.93
CA LEU A 157 -16.54 -13.03 2.35
C LEU A 157 -15.09 -13.46 2.50
N LYS A 158 -14.13 -12.63 2.04
CA LYS A 158 -12.69 -12.84 2.16
C LYS A 158 -12.03 -11.61 2.78
N GLU A 159 -11.04 -11.81 3.62
CA GLU A 159 -10.23 -10.73 4.20
C GLU A 159 -8.98 -10.44 3.34
N PRO A 160 -8.38 -9.23 3.43
CA PRO A 160 -7.10 -8.97 2.80
C PRO A 160 -6.03 -9.95 3.29
N GLY A 161 -5.37 -10.62 2.35
CA GLY A 161 -4.39 -11.68 2.63
C GLY A 161 -4.94 -13.10 2.55
N ASP A 162 -6.26 -13.27 2.47
CA ASP A 162 -6.84 -14.60 2.29
C ASP A 162 -6.53 -15.16 0.89
N PRO A 163 -6.26 -16.46 0.80
CA PRO A 163 -6.17 -17.14 -0.48
C PRO A 163 -7.53 -17.17 -1.17
N VAL A 164 -7.53 -17.01 -2.47
CA VAL A 164 -8.70 -17.11 -3.33
C VAL A 164 -8.41 -18.05 -4.49
N TYR A 165 -9.43 -18.77 -4.93
CA TYR A 165 -9.33 -19.72 -6.04
C TYR A 165 -10.27 -19.32 -7.17
N HIS A 166 -9.89 -19.66 -8.39
CA HIS A 166 -10.75 -19.45 -9.56
C HIS A 166 -12.15 -20.08 -9.34
N GLY A 167 -13.19 -19.29 -9.57
CA GLY A 167 -14.58 -19.72 -9.35
C GLY A 167 -15.06 -19.61 -7.90
N GLU A 168 -14.21 -19.21 -6.95
CA GLU A 168 -14.60 -19.04 -5.55
C GLU A 168 -15.41 -17.76 -5.34
N LEU A 169 -16.46 -17.85 -4.51
CA LEU A 169 -17.29 -16.70 -4.12
C LEU A 169 -16.52 -15.83 -3.11
N ILE A 170 -16.25 -14.58 -3.48
CA ILE A 170 -15.41 -13.66 -2.69
C ILE A 170 -16.19 -12.53 -2.04
N ALA A 171 -17.35 -12.16 -2.62
CA ALA A 171 -18.25 -11.18 -2.04
C ALA A 171 -19.66 -11.30 -2.62
N GLN A 172 -20.63 -10.64 -1.99
CA GLN A 172 -22.02 -10.56 -2.42
C GLN A 172 -22.50 -9.11 -2.39
N ILE A 173 -23.35 -8.75 -3.32
CA ILE A 173 -24.13 -7.51 -3.29
C ILE A 173 -25.53 -7.85 -2.83
N LEU A 174 -25.97 -7.23 -1.75
CA LEU A 174 -27.30 -7.45 -1.17
C LEU A 174 -28.22 -6.31 -1.56
N ASP A 175 -29.48 -6.63 -1.79
CA ASP A 175 -30.54 -5.63 -1.96
C ASP A 175 -30.73 -4.85 -0.66
N PRO A 176 -30.72 -3.50 -0.69
CA PRO A 176 -30.83 -2.68 0.52
C PRO A 176 -32.18 -2.77 1.23
N CYS A 177 -33.25 -3.12 0.52
CA CYS A 177 -34.60 -3.18 1.05
C CYS A 177 -34.97 -4.57 1.54
N GLU A 178 -34.59 -5.59 0.79
CA GLU A 178 -35.00 -6.96 1.04
C GLU A 178 -33.91 -7.80 1.74
N GLY A 179 -32.64 -7.35 1.71
CA GLY A 179 -31.51 -8.09 2.23
C GLY A 179 -31.15 -9.37 1.46
N THR A 180 -31.82 -9.61 0.34
CA THR A 180 -31.57 -10.76 -0.54
C THR A 180 -30.30 -10.56 -1.35
N VAL A 181 -29.67 -11.66 -1.79
CA VAL A 181 -28.49 -11.59 -2.68
C VAL A 181 -28.93 -11.14 -4.07
N LYS A 182 -28.41 -9.99 -4.51
CA LYS A 182 -28.66 -9.41 -5.82
C LYS A 182 -27.66 -9.89 -6.87
N SER A 183 -26.39 -9.93 -6.50
CA SER A 183 -25.33 -10.51 -7.33
C SER A 183 -24.20 -11.09 -6.49
N GLU A 184 -23.47 -12.00 -7.09
CA GLU A 184 -22.32 -12.69 -6.53
C GLU A 184 -21.06 -12.28 -7.26
N ILE A 185 -19.99 -12.04 -6.50
CA ILE A 185 -18.67 -11.68 -7.01
C ILE A 185 -17.76 -12.88 -6.85
N ILE A 186 -17.33 -13.41 -7.98
CA ILE A 186 -16.53 -14.65 -8.07
C ILE A 186 -15.11 -14.31 -8.49
N SER A 187 -14.12 -14.96 -7.88
CA SER A 187 -12.72 -14.82 -8.29
C SER A 187 -12.50 -15.38 -9.68
N GLN A 188 -11.81 -14.61 -10.53
CA GLN A 188 -11.44 -15.02 -11.88
C GLN A 188 -10.05 -15.64 -11.96
N THR A 189 -9.33 -15.74 -10.83
CA THR A 189 -7.97 -16.25 -10.76
C THR A 189 -7.71 -16.93 -9.42
N ASP A 190 -6.68 -17.76 -9.39
CA ASP A 190 -6.07 -18.21 -8.13
C ASP A 190 -5.11 -17.12 -7.65
N GLY A 191 -5.06 -16.87 -6.34
CA GLY A 191 -4.17 -15.86 -5.79
C GLY A 191 -4.50 -15.48 -4.36
N ILE A 192 -4.32 -14.19 -4.03
CA ILE A 192 -4.66 -13.61 -2.73
C ILE A 192 -5.50 -12.35 -2.90
N ALA A 193 -6.39 -12.09 -1.95
CA ALA A 193 -7.11 -10.84 -1.86
C ALA A 193 -6.16 -9.74 -1.35
N VAL A 194 -5.83 -8.74 -2.19
CA VAL A 194 -4.86 -7.70 -1.86
C VAL A 194 -5.51 -6.50 -1.20
N SER A 195 -6.64 -6.07 -1.72
CA SER A 195 -7.32 -4.89 -1.21
C SER A 195 -8.79 -4.85 -1.53
N TYR A 196 -9.55 -4.25 -0.62
CA TYR A 196 -10.95 -3.90 -0.80
C TYR A 196 -11.10 -2.39 -0.65
N THR A 197 -11.62 -1.72 -1.66
CA THR A 197 -11.90 -0.30 -1.60
C THR A 197 -13.39 -0.07 -1.36
N HIS A 198 -13.72 0.73 -0.36
CA HIS A 198 -15.09 1.15 -0.05
C HIS A 198 -15.42 2.42 -0.84
N LEU A 199 -15.60 2.29 -2.16
CA LEU A 199 -16.07 3.40 -2.98
C LEU A 199 -17.59 3.51 -2.88
N ARG A 200 -18.09 4.75 -2.78
CA ARG A 200 -19.55 5.00 -2.74
C ARG A 200 -20.22 4.43 -3.98
N ALA A 201 -21.22 3.61 -3.76
CA ALA A 201 -22.34 3.22 -4.63
C ALA A 201 -22.08 2.64 -6.03
N HIS A 202 -20.95 2.88 -6.70
CA HIS A 202 -20.77 2.44 -8.10
C HIS A 202 -19.45 1.73 -8.41
N GLU A 203 -18.47 1.68 -7.51
CA GLU A 203 -17.16 1.11 -7.82
C GLU A 203 -16.48 0.47 -6.59
N THR A 204 -17.01 -0.64 -6.09
CA THR A 204 -16.22 -1.49 -5.19
C THR A 204 -15.21 -2.26 -6.04
N THR A 205 -13.93 -2.02 -5.82
CA THR A 205 -12.85 -2.71 -6.53
C THR A 205 -12.10 -3.61 -5.54
N LEU A 206 -12.03 -4.88 -5.87
CA LEU A 206 -11.17 -5.86 -5.23
C LEU A 206 -9.96 -6.09 -6.12
N HIS A 207 -8.76 -6.09 -5.54
CA HIS A 207 -7.56 -6.48 -6.26
C HIS A 207 -7.11 -7.86 -5.78
N LEU A 208 -6.88 -8.76 -6.73
CA LEU A 208 -6.34 -10.11 -6.55
C LEU A 208 -4.94 -10.18 -7.17
N VAL A 209 -4.09 -11.02 -6.63
CA VAL A 209 -2.77 -11.42 -7.18
C VAL A 209 -2.64 -12.91 -7.09
#